data_ad56968e242a031715f47eef2158a2ca
#
_entry.id   ad56968e242a031715f47eef2158a2ca
#
_cell.length_a   1.000
_cell.length_b   1.000
_cell.length_c   1.000
_cell.angle_alpha   90.00
_cell.angle_beta   90.00
_cell.angle_gamma   90.00
#
_symmetry.space_group_name_H-M   'P 1'
#
loop_
_entity.id
_entity.type
_entity.pdbx_description
1 polymer ?
#
loop_
_entity_poly.entity_id
_entity_poly.type
_entity_poly.pdbx_seq_one_letter_code
_entity_poly.pdbx_strand_id
1 'polypeptide(L)'
;MSSTLDRLRRLQSLRPQRTRPEPTYVPLEEDLPPEMVRPVRRGPLEELAPGAEWVTPVGACYVMTEVHPLAAARGSRPLGELLALSPRALASWHPDFGLDEVEDFAGAAFIDTETTGLGNGAGVYAFMVGVGTFEAPEGVDLPTDFVVRQFFMRHPGEEAAVLAAVADFLRDKRLIVTFNGRGLDVP
;
A
#
# COMPACT_ATOMS: atom_id res chain seq x y z
N MET A 1 40.23 18.19 26.86
CA MET A 1 39.38 17.09 26.32
C MET A 1 38.01 17.66 26.01
N SER A 2 37.68 17.79 24.74
CA SER A 2 36.34 18.30 24.33
C SER A 2 35.27 17.25 24.67
N SER A 3 34.26 17.64 25.41
CA SER A 3 33.19 16.75 25.87
C SER A 3 32.39 16.24 24.66
N THR A 4 31.82 15.03 24.77
CA THR A 4 30.94 14.44 23.74
C THR A 4 29.78 15.39 23.39
N LEU A 5 29.30 16.17 24.36
CA LEU A 5 28.29 17.21 24.17
C LEU A 5 28.74 18.36 23.27
N ASP A 6 30.03 18.78 23.35
CA ASP A 6 30.56 19.82 22.47
C ASP A 6 30.72 19.34 21.03
N ARG A 7 31.00 18.04 20.81
CA ARG A 7 30.99 17.42 19.49
C ARG A 7 29.58 17.35 18.90
N LEU A 8 28.60 17.00 19.69
CA LEU A 8 27.18 16.96 19.25
C LEU A 8 26.66 18.36 18.90
N ARG A 9 26.97 19.38 19.69
CA ARG A 9 26.62 20.77 19.38
C ARG A 9 27.27 21.28 18.09
N ARG A 10 28.53 20.93 17.84
CA ARG A 10 29.19 21.24 16.56
C ARG A 10 28.54 20.54 15.38
N LEU A 11 28.12 19.27 15.53
CA LEU A 11 27.43 18.56 14.46
C LEU A 11 26.03 19.14 14.19
N GLN A 12 25.34 19.63 15.21
CA GLN A 12 24.07 20.34 15.03
C GLN A 12 24.21 21.68 14.30
N SER A 13 25.31 22.41 14.56
CA SER A 13 25.61 23.70 13.87
C SER A 13 26.06 23.52 12.42
N LEU A 14 26.50 22.32 12.03
CA LEU A 14 26.87 21.98 10.65
C LEU A 14 25.70 21.47 9.79
N ARG A 15 24.53 21.23 10.38
CA ARG A 15 23.37 20.96 9.59
C ARG A 15 22.95 22.25 8.86
N PRO A 16 22.96 22.28 7.52
CA PRO A 16 22.38 23.41 6.80
C PRO A 16 20.95 23.53 7.30
N GLN A 17 20.59 24.70 7.83
CA GLN A 17 19.19 25.04 8.05
C GLN A 17 18.55 25.03 6.66
N ARG A 18 18.03 23.88 6.25
CA ARG A 18 17.05 23.84 5.17
C ARG A 18 15.82 24.55 5.74
N THR A 19 15.73 25.84 5.49
CA THR A 19 14.45 26.53 5.45
C THR A 19 13.69 25.84 4.32
N ARG A 20 12.94 24.80 4.70
CA ARG A 20 11.92 24.27 3.82
C ARG A 20 10.96 25.45 3.62
N PRO A 21 10.78 25.99 2.41
CA PRO A 21 9.71 26.94 2.20
C PRO A 21 8.46 26.23 2.72
N GLU A 22 7.71 26.90 3.58
CA GLU A 22 6.40 26.39 3.97
C GLU A 22 5.69 26.05 2.66
N PRO A 23 5.17 24.83 2.49
CA PRO A 23 4.39 24.53 1.30
C PRO A 23 3.23 25.52 1.33
N THR A 24 3.28 26.50 0.48
CA THR A 24 2.13 27.35 0.20
C THR A 24 1.13 26.37 -0.40
N TYR A 25 0.18 25.93 0.41
CA TYR A 25 -0.94 25.13 -0.06
C TYR A 25 -1.76 26.06 -0.96
N VAL A 26 -1.47 26.00 -2.24
CA VAL A 26 -2.37 26.55 -3.25
C VAL A 26 -3.42 25.46 -3.44
N PRO A 27 -4.70 25.72 -3.16
CA PRO A 27 -5.75 24.76 -3.46
C PRO A 27 -5.66 24.41 -4.95
N LEU A 28 -5.47 23.15 -5.26
CA LEU A 28 -5.37 22.64 -6.64
C LEU A 28 -6.61 22.97 -7.50
N GLU A 29 -7.69 23.42 -6.88
CA GLU A 29 -8.95 23.76 -7.55
C GLU A 29 -8.92 25.14 -8.25
N GLU A 30 -8.05 26.10 -7.84
CA GLU A 30 -8.05 27.44 -8.41
C GLU A 30 -7.24 27.56 -9.71
N ASP A 31 -6.31 26.62 -9.97
CA ASP A 31 -5.42 26.67 -11.12
C ASP A 31 -5.73 25.65 -12.23
N LEU A 32 -6.73 24.80 -12.07
CA LEU A 32 -7.12 23.84 -13.11
C LEU A 32 -8.12 24.49 -14.09
N PRO A 33 -7.91 24.33 -15.42
CA PRO A 33 -8.92 24.71 -16.40
C PRO A 33 -10.27 24.06 -16.05
N PRO A 34 -11.41 24.77 -16.19
CA PRO A 34 -12.74 24.27 -15.83
C PRO A 34 -13.07 22.90 -16.43
N GLU A 35 -12.50 22.58 -17.58
CA GLU A 35 -12.65 21.32 -18.30
C GLU A 35 -11.93 20.14 -17.61
N MET A 36 -10.96 20.40 -16.72
CA MET A 36 -10.24 19.37 -15.95
C MET A 36 -10.78 19.17 -14.54
N VAL A 37 -11.66 20.04 -14.08
CA VAL A 37 -12.34 19.88 -12.80
C VAL A 37 -13.41 18.82 -12.97
N ARG A 38 -13.10 17.58 -12.61
CA ARG A 38 -14.13 16.53 -12.57
C ARG A 38 -15.13 16.88 -11.47
N PRO A 39 -16.45 16.87 -11.77
CA PRO A 39 -17.44 17.13 -10.74
C PRO A 39 -17.24 16.15 -9.58
N VAL A 40 -17.09 16.69 -8.35
CA VAL A 40 -17.01 15.85 -7.15
C VAL A 40 -18.33 15.07 -7.02
N ARG A 41 -18.26 13.77 -7.24
CA ARG A 41 -19.41 12.88 -7.03
C ARG A 41 -19.65 12.82 -5.52
N ARG A 42 -20.87 13.13 -5.11
CA ARG A 42 -21.31 13.02 -3.70
C ARG A 42 -22.38 11.96 -3.64
N GLY A 43 -22.24 11.05 -2.68
CA GLY A 43 -23.19 9.96 -2.47
C GLY A 43 -22.67 9.01 -1.38
N PRO A 44 -23.45 8.01 -1.01
CA PRO A 44 -22.97 6.93 -0.15
C PRO A 44 -21.78 6.21 -0.80
N LEU A 45 -20.88 5.68 0.03
CA LEU A 45 -19.66 5.01 -0.44
C LEU A 45 -19.98 3.88 -1.44
N GLU A 46 -21.02 3.13 -1.15
CA GLU A 46 -21.46 1.96 -1.94
C GLU A 46 -21.88 2.33 -3.37
N GLU A 47 -22.34 3.55 -3.58
CA GLU A 47 -22.69 4.07 -4.91
C GLU A 47 -21.46 4.62 -5.65
N LEU A 48 -20.50 5.17 -4.91
CA LEU A 48 -19.30 5.78 -5.46
C LEU A 48 -18.22 4.75 -5.77
N ALA A 49 -18.09 3.75 -4.91
CA ALA A 49 -17.11 2.68 -4.96
C ALA A 49 -17.76 1.34 -4.56
N PRO A 50 -18.36 0.62 -5.54
CA PRO A 50 -19.03 -0.63 -5.26
C PRO A 50 -18.12 -1.66 -4.59
N GLY A 51 -18.62 -2.28 -3.52
CA GLY A 51 -17.90 -3.27 -2.72
C GLY A 51 -18.86 -4.07 -1.86
N ALA A 52 -18.31 -4.78 -0.88
CA ALA A 52 -19.07 -5.60 0.05
C ALA A 52 -18.51 -5.52 1.47
N GLU A 53 -19.33 -5.86 2.45
CA GLU A 53 -18.84 -6.03 3.82
C GLU A 53 -18.04 -7.32 3.96
N TRP A 54 -16.89 -7.22 4.63
CA TRP A 54 -16.08 -8.35 5.05
C TRP A 54 -16.19 -8.49 6.57
N VAL A 55 -16.81 -9.59 6.99
CA VAL A 55 -17.07 -9.85 8.40
C VAL A 55 -15.88 -10.60 9.02
N THR A 56 -15.41 -10.11 10.17
CA THR A 56 -14.35 -10.72 10.98
C THR A 56 -14.86 -11.00 12.39
N PRO A 57 -14.14 -11.76 13.21
CA PRO A 57 -14.53 -11.97 14.62
C PRO A 57 -14.59 -10.70 15.48
N VAL A 58 -13.97 -9.60 15.01
CA VAL A 58 -13.87 -8.32 15.76
C VAL A 58 -14.69 -7.20 15.12
N GLY A 59 -15.48 -7.49 14.11
CA GLY A 59 -16.34 -6.52 13.41
C GLY A 59 -16.36 -6.73 11.91
N ALA A 60 -16.84 -5.73 11.18
CA ALA A 60 -16.86 -5.75 9.72
C ALA A 60 -16.12 -4.53 9.17
N CYS A 61 -15.54 -4.67 7.98
CA CYS A 61 -14.98 -3.58 7.19
C CYS A 61 -15.55 -3.61 5.77
N TYR A 62 -15.33 -2.56 5.00
CA TYR A 62 -15.78 -2.48 3.62
C TYR A 62 -14.65 -2.88 2.67
N VAL A 63 -14.93 -3.76 1.69
CA VAL A 63 -13.92 -4.23 0.74
C VAL A 63 -14.38 -3.98 -0.68
N MET A 64 -13.60 -3.22 -1.42
CA MET A 64 -13.75 -3.03 -2.86
C MET A 64 -12.81 -4.01 -3.57
N THR A 65 -13.28 -4.65 -4.63
CA THR A 65 -12.50 -5.63 -5.38
C THR A 65 -12.48 -5.27 -6.86
N GLU A 66 -11.29 -5.20 -7.43
CA GLU A 66 -11.07 -5.04 -8.87
C GLU A 66 -10.31 -6.24 -9.42
N VAL A 67 -10.77 -6.79 -10.54
CA VAL A 67 -10.18 -7.94 -11.21
C VAL A 67 -9.54 -7.47 -12.52
N HIS A 68 -8.28 -7.77 -12.71
CA HIS A 68 -7.51 -7.41 -13.90
C HIS A 68 -6.99 -8.69 -14.57
N PRO A 69 -7.43 -9.03 -15.80
CA PRO A 69 -6.84 -10.13 -16.55
C PRO A 69 -5.31 -9.98 -16.67
N LEU A 70 -4.56 -11.07 -16.61
CA LEU A 70 -3.10 -11.03 -16.69
C LEU A 70 -2.57 -10.41 -17.99
N ALA A 71 -3.36 -10.45 -19.06
CA ALA A 71 -3.04 -9.76 -20.31
C ALA A 71 -3.22 -8.23 -20.25
N ALA A 72 -3.87 -7.72 -19.19
CA ALA A 72 -4.05 -6.27 -19.02
C ALA A 72 -2.69 -5.59 -18.84
N ALA A 73 -2.44 -4.57 -19.67
CA ALA A 73 -1.19 -3.80 -19.56
C ALA A 73 -1.32 -2.73 -18.47
N ARG A 74 -0.25 -2.61 -17.68
CA ARG A 74 -0.01 -1.46 -16.81
C ARG A 74 1.25 -0.76 -17.31
N GLY A 75 1.08 0.47 -17.79
CA GLY A 75 2.13 1.12 -18.58
C GLY A 75 2.39 0.36 -19.89
N SER A 76 3.62 -0.09 -20.11
CA SER A 76 4.04 -0.78 -21.33
C SER A 76 4.06 -2.32 -21.22
N ARG A 77 3.71 -2.89 -20.06
CA ARG A 77 3.86 -4.33 -19.81
C ARG A 77 2.57 -4.97 -19.31
N PRO A 78 2.27 -6.22 -19.76
CA PRO A 78 1.20 -7.03 -19.17
C PRO A 78 1.50 -7.41 -17.72
N LEU A 79 0.48 -7.48 -16.88
CA LEU A 79 0.61 -7.89 -15.47
C LEU A 79 1.19 -9.31 -15.34
N GLY A 80 0.82 -10.20 -16.25
CA GLY A 80 1.29 -11.59 -16.25
C GLY A 80 2.78 -11.78 -16.49
N GLU A 81 3.49 -10.78 -17.04
CA GLU A 81 4.95 -10.87 -17.22
C GLU A 81 5.68 -11.04 -15.88
N LEU A 82 5.11 -10.55 -14.78
CA LEU A 82 5.71 -10.68 -13.45
C LEU A 82 5.80 -12.14 -12.99
N LEU A 83 4.87 -12.99 -13.41
CA LEU A 83 4.88 -14.43 -13.09
C LEU A 83 6.04 -15.19 -13.77
N ALA A 84 6.59 -14.63 -14.84
CA ALA A 84 7.76 -15.21 -15.51
C ALA A 84 9.10 -14.80 -14.85
N LEU A 85 9.06 -13.89 -13.88
CA LEU A 85 10.24 -13.43 -13.16
C LEU A 85 10.41 -14.22 -11.85
N SER A 86 11.68 -14.42 -11.45
CA SER A 86 11.98 -15.04 -10.16
C SER A 86 12.40 -13.99 -9.14
N PRO A 87 11.78 -13.96 -7.95
CA PRO A 87 12.22 -13.11 -6.84
C PRO A 87 13.67 -13.35 -6.43
N ARG A 88 14.20 -14.56 -6.65
CA ARG A 88 15.62 -14.89 -6.39
C ARG A 88 16.60 -13.98 -7.11
N ALA A 89 16.22 -13.45 -8.28
CA ALA A 89 17.04 -12.48 -9.00
C ALA A 89 17.32 -11.20 -8.18
N LEU A 90 16.46 -10.88 -7.22
CA LEU A 90 16.61 -9.73 -6.32
C LEU A 90 17.50 -10.03 -5.10
N ALA A 91 17.77 -11.31 -4.79
CA ALA A 91 18.57 -11.72 -3.64
C ALA A 91 20.02 -11.16 -3.70
N SER A 92 20.56 -10.99 -4.91
CA SER A 92 21.88 -10.38 -5.10
C SER A 92 21.93 -8.89 -4.75
N TRP A 93 20.77 -8.20 -4.75
CA TRP A 93 20.66 -6.78 -4.42
C TRP A 93 20.51 -6.56 -2.92
N HIS A 94 19.85 -7.51 -2.24
CA HIS A 94 19.65 -7.43 -0.81
C HIS A 94 19.55 -8.83 -0.19
N PRO A 95 20.66 -9.39 0.32
CA PRO A 95 20.73 -10.77 0.83
C PRO A 95 19.79 -11.02 2.03
N ASP A 96 19.45 -9.97 2.78
CA ASP A 96 18.59 -10.09 3.98
C ASP A 96 17.11 -10.33 3.66
N PHE A 97 16.71 -10.29 2.40
CA PHE A 97 15.29 -10.50 2.03
C PHE A 97 14.85 -11.96 2.11
N GLY A 98 15.76 -12.92 2.26
CA GLY A 98 15.39 -14.35 2.36
C GLY A 98 14.67 -14.90 1.13
N LEU A 99 14.98 -14.39 -0.07
CA LEU A 99 14.29 -14.72 -1.31
C LEU A 99 14.72 -16.06 -1.94
N ASP A 100 15.69 -16.76 -1.34
CA ASP A 100 16.25 -17.99 -1.89
C ASP A 100 15.22 -19.13 -2.03
N GLU A 101 14.19 -19.13 -1.19
CA GLU A 101 13.12 -20.14 -1.19
C GLU A 101 11.88 -19.70 -2.00
N VAL A 102 11.86 -18.46 -2.53
CA VAL A 102 10.71 -17.93 -3.29
C VAL A 102 10.97 -18.14 -4.79
N GLU A 103 10.21 -19.01 -5.42
CA GLU A 103 10.43 -19.37 -6.84
C GLU A 103 9.85 -18.35 -7.81
N ASP A 104 8.65 -17.86 -7.51
CA ASP A 104 7.89 -16.94 -8.36
C ASP A 104 7.06 -15.94 -7.53
N PHE A 105 6.36 -15.05 -8.20
CA PHE A 105 5.46 -14.08 -7.60
C PHE A 105 4.01 -14.56 -7.46
N ALA A 106 3.66 -15.79 -7.83
CA ALA A 106 2.27 -16.26 -7.78
C ALA A 106 1.70 -16.24 -6.36
N GLY A 107 2.54 -16.56 -5.35
CA GLY A 107 2.16 -16.51 -3.93
C GLY A 107 2.44 -15.15 -3.26
N ALA A 108 2.74 -14.10 -4.02
CA ALA A 108 3.01 -12.78 -3.46
C ALA A 108 1.73 -11.99 -3.16
N ALA A 109 1.80 -11.12 -2.15
CA ALA A 109 0.87 -10.03 -1.93
C ALA A 109 1.59 -8.68 -2.08
N PHE A 110 1.00 -7.79 -2.86
CA PHE A 110 1.47 -6.43 -3.09
C PHE A 110 0.63 -5.50 -2.23
N ILE A 111 1.25 -4.82 -1.27
CA ILE A 111 0.54 -4.02 -0.27
C ILE A 111 0.90 -2.56 -0.41
N ASP A 112 -0.12 -1.72 -0.31
CA ASP A 112 0.00 -0.27 -0.19
C ASP A 112 -1.02 0.24 0.84
N THR A 113 -0.66 1.29 1.59
CA THR A 113 -1.49 1.82 2.68
C THR A 113 -1.74 3.31 2.52
N GLU A 114 -2.97 3.72 2.80
CA GLU A 114 -3.35 5.12 2.88
C GLU A 114 -3.68 5.50 4.32
N THR A 115 -3.03 6.54 4.81
CA THR A 115 -3.13 6.96 6.22
C THR A 115 -3.70 8.37 6.37
N THR A 116 -4.31 8.65 7.52
CA THR A 116 -4.87 9.97 7.85
C THR A 116 -3.80 11.03 8.12
N GLY A 117 -2.52 10.67 8.16
CA GLY A 117 -1.40 11.60 8.39
C GLY A 117 -0.05 11.00 8.05
N LEU A 118 0.96 11.86 7.87
CA LEU A 118 2.33 11.50 7.45
C LEU A 118 3.27 11.13 8.61
N GLY A 119 2.79 10.82 9.78
CA GLY A 119 3.63 10.57 10.95
C GLY A 119 3.21 9.34 11.75
N ASN A 120 4.13 8.77 12.52
CA ASN A 120 3.88 7.63 13.42
C ASN A 120 3.29 8.09 14.78
N GLY A 121 2.48 9.14 14.78
CA GLY A 121 1.89 9.72 15.99
C GLY A 121 0.55 9.10 16.37
N ALA A 122 0.16 9.23 17.64
CA ALA A 122 -1.18 8.85 18.08
C ALA A 122 -2.26 9.59 17.27
N GLY A 123 -3.25 8.87 16.78
CA GLY A 123 -4.34 9.42 15.95
C GLY A 123 -4.09 9.31 14.43
N VAL A 124 -3.01 8.68 13.99
CA VAL A 124 -2.82 8.28 12.60
C VAL A 124 -3.40 6.89 12.40
N TYR A 125 -4.33 6.76 11.47
CA TYR A 125 -5.00 5.50 11.12
C TYR A 125 -4.69 5.13 9.68
N ALA A 126 -4.46 3.86 9.40
CA ALA A 126 -4.52 3.33 8.05
C ALA A 126 -6.00 3.16 7.68
N PHE A 127 -6.55 4.12 6.94
CA PHE A 127 -7.97 4.09 6.58
C PHE A 127 -8.26 3.23 5.35
N MET A 128 -7.24 2.89 4.56
CA MET A 128 -7.34 1.97 3.45
C MET A 128 -6.05 1.15 3.32
N VAL A 129 -6.20 -0.16 3.16
CA VAL A 129 -5.11 -1.08 2.84
C VAL A 129 -5.43 -1.75 1.52
N GLY A 130 -4.65 -1.46 0.49
CA GLY A 130 -4.71 -2.10 -0.80
C GLY A 130 -3.86 -3.37 -0.81
N VAL A 131 -4.43 -4.50 -1.26
CA VAL A 131 -3.71 -5.76 -1.42
C VAL A 131 -3.96 -6.32 -2.82
N GLY A 132 -2.90 -6.42 -3.62
CA GLY A 132 -2.92 -7.05 -4.94
C GLY A 132 -2.37 -8.46 -4.86
N THR A 133 -3.06 -9.43 -5.48
CA THR A 133 -2.64 -10.85 -5.53
C THR A 133 -2.89 -11.46 -6.89
N PHE A 134 -2.09 -12.43 -7.27
CA PHE A 134 -2.39 -13.30 -8.41
C PHE A 134 -3.37 -14.38 -7.99
N GLU A 135 -4.44 -14.58 -8.74
CA GLU A 135 -5.52 -15.51 -8.40
C GLU A 135 -5.91 -16.37 -9.61
N ALA A 136 -6.29 -17.60 -9.29
CA ALA A 136 -6.85 -18.55 -10.24
C ALA A 136 -8.32 -18.81 -9.91
N PRO A 137 -9.18 -19.07 -10.90
CA PRO A 137 -10.51 -19.60 -10.66
C PRO A 137 -10.45 -20.96 -9.96
N GLU A 138 -11.53 -21.32 -9.29
CA GLU A 138 -11.63 -22.64 -8.64
C GLU A 138 -11.37 -23.78 -9.64
N GLY A 139 -10.48 -24.69 -9.26
CA GLY A 139 -10.08 -25.85 -10.09
C GLY A 139 -9.05 -25.53 -11.17
N VAL A 140 -8.46 -24.33 -11.18
CA VAL A 140 -7.38 -23.93 -12.07
C VAL A 140 -6.09 -23.72 -11.26
N ASP A 141 -5.00 -24.40 -11.63
CA ASP A 141 -3.75 -24.34 -10.87
C ASP A 141 -2.94 -23.06 -11.13
N LEU A 142 -3.13 -22.43 -12.28
CA LEU A 142 -2.37 -21.26 -12.70
C LEU A 142 -3.22 -19.99 -12.57
N PRO A 143 -2.64 -18.89 -12.04
CA PRO A 143 -3.33 -17.62 -11.99
C PRO A 143 -3.74 -17.13 -13.39
N THR A 144 -4.95 -16.60 -13.48
CA THR A 144 -5.50 -15.97 -14.69
C THR A 144 -5.69 -14.47 -14.53
N ASP A 145 -5.75 -14.02 -13.28
CA ASP A 145 -6.09 -12.65 -12.97
C ASP A 145 -5.17 -12.07 -11.88
N PHE A 146 -5.00 -10.77 -11.90
CA PHE A 146 -4.46 -9.99 -10.80
C PHE A 146 -5.62 -9.26 -10.11
N VAL A 147 -5.87 -9.59 -8.86
CA VAL A 147 -7.00 -9.07 -8.09
C VAL A 147 -6.51 -8.07 -7.06
N VAL A 148 -7.07 -6.87 -7.09
CA VAL A 148 -6.82 -5.82 -6.11
C VAL A 148 -8.00 -5.74 -5.16
N ARG A 149 -7.74 -5.90 -3.87
CA ARG A 149 -8.71 -5.66 -2.79
C ARG A 149 -8.29 -4.46 -1.98
N GLN A 150 -9.21 -3.53 -1.82
CA GLN A 150 -9.03 -2.36 -0.97
C GLN A 150 -9.89 -2.54 0.28
N PHE A 151 -9.25 -2.81 1.41
CA PHE A 151 -9.88 -2.92 2.72
C PHE A 151 -10.02 -1.51 3.29
N PHE A 152 -11.24 -1.03 3.39
CA PHE A 152 -11.54 0.34 3.72
C PHE A 152 -12.21 0.48 5.09
N MET A 153 -11.71 1.44 5.87
CA MET A 153 -12.24 1.83 7.18
C MET A 153 -13.19 3.02 7.00
N ARG A 154 -14.49 2.81 7.13
CA ARG A 154 -15.53 3.85 7.00
C ARG A 154 -15.55 4.80 8.20
N HIS A 155 -15.11 4.30 9.37
CA HIS A 155 -14.95 5.06 10.60
C HIS A 155 -13.91 4.39 11.53
N PRO A 156 -13.31 5.12 12.48
CA PRO A 156 -12.22 4.60 13.33
C PRO A 156 -12.55 3.31 14.11
N GLY A 157 -13.81 3.04 14.38
CA GLY A 157 -14.24 1.80 15.05
C GLY A 157 -14.09 0.53 14.21
N GLU A 158 -13.82 0.65 12.91
CA GLU A 158 -13.59 -0.49 12.01
C GLU A 158 -12.10 -0.85 11.86
N GLU A 159 -11.17 -0.12 12.49
CA GLU A 159 -9.74 -0.37 12.38
C GLU A 159 -9.38 -1.83 12.71
N ALA A 160 -9.87 -2.33 13.84
CA ALA A 160 -9.62 -3.71 14.24
C ALA A 160 -10.13 -4.74 13.20
N ALA A 161 -11.26 -4.46 12.56
CA ALA A 161 -11.83 -5.33 11.54
C ALA A 161 -11.00 -5.29 10.25
N VAL A 162 -10.55 -4.09 9.82
CA VAL A 162 -9.64 -3.95 8.66
C VAL A 162 -8.35 -4.73 8.89
N LEU A 163 -7.70 -4.53 10.03
CA LEU A 163 -6.45 -5.22 10.36
C LEU A 163 -6.63 -6.73 10.45
N ALA A 164 -7.73 -7.20 11.05
CA ALA A 164 -8.03 -8.63 11.13
C ALA A 164 -8.30 -9.24 9.74
N ALA A 165 -9.04 -8.56 8.89
CA ALA A 165 -9.33 -9.01 7.52
C ALA A 165 -8.05 -9.08 6.67
N VAL A 166 -7.20 -8.06 6.74
CA VAL A 166 -5.91 -8.04 6.04
C VAL A 166 -4.99 -9.15 6.55
N ALA A 167 -4.86 -9.30 7.88
CA ALA A 167 -4.02 -10.35 8.46
C ALA A 167 -4.49 -11.76 8.08
N ASP A 168 -5.79 -11.99 8.04
CA ASP A 168 -6.37 -13.27 7.61
C ASP A 168 -6.09 -13.53 6.11
N PHE A 169 -6.27 -12.51 5.29
CA PHE A 169 -6.02 -12.57 3.85
C PHE A 169 -4.55 -12.82 3.50
N LEU A 170 -3.63 -12.32 4.31
CA LEU A 170 -2.18 -12.47 4.11
C LEU A 170 -1.59 -13.76 4.68
N ARG A 171 -2.34 -14.52 5.46
CA ARG A 171 -1.84 -15.69 6.23
C ARG A 171 -1.08 -16.70 5.38
N ASP A 172 -1.55 -16.97 4.16
CA ASP A 172 -1.00 -17.99 3.27
C ASP A 172 -0.05 -17.38 2.21
N LYS A 173 0.27 -16.11 2.31
CA LYS A 173 1.16 -15.45 1.35
C LYS A 173 2.62 -15.69 1.71
N ARG A 174 3.43 -16.00 0.71
CA ARG A 174 4.85 -16.34 0.89
C ARG A 174 5.78 -15.16 0.76
N LEU A 175 5.32 -14.09 0.10
CA LEU A 175 6.09 -12.88 -0.16
C LEU A 175 5.19 -11.67 -0.01
N ILE A 176 5.67 -10.69 0.73
CA ILE A 176 5.05 -9.37 0.81
C ILE A 176 5.91 -8.39 0.02
N VAL A 177 5.29 -7.68 -0.89
CA VAL A 177 5.91 -6.62 -1.70
C VAL A 177 5.26 -5.30 -1.37
N THR A 178 6.05 -4.33 -0.94
CA THR A 178 5.57 -2.98 -0.62
C THR A 178 6.43 -1.94 -1.32
N PHE A 179 5.88 -0.75 -1.55
CA PHE A 179 6.66 0.40 -1.96
C PHE A 179 7.08 1.18 -0.71
N ASN A 180 8.40 1.21 -0.42
CA ASN A 180 8.96 1.89 0.77
C ASN A 180 8.42 1.39 2.13
N GLY A 181 7.96 0.14 2.21
CA GLY A 181 7.27 -0.43 3.36
C GLY A 181 8.06 -0.45 4.67
N ARG A 182 9.41 -0.52 4.60
CA ARG A 182 10.27 -0.43 5.81
C ARG A 182 10.12 0.90 6.57
N GLY A 183 9.59 1.92 5.93
CA GLY A 183 9.44 3.24 6.53
C GLY A 183 8.02 3.57 6.96
N LEU A 184 7.00 2.90 6.39
CA LEU A 184 5.60 3.28 6.53
C LEU A 184 4.65 2.10 6.79
N ASP A 185 4.83 0.96 6.07
CA ASP A 185 3.82 -0.10 6.06
C ASP A 185 4.17 -1.30 6.95
N VAL A 186 5.45 -1.47 7.27
CA VAL A 186 5.94 -2.61 8.08
C VAL A 186 6.82 -2.07 9.20
N PRO A 187 6.43 -2.23 10.46
CA PRO A 187 7.19 -1.77 11.62
C PRO A 187 8.51 -2.53 11.83
#